data_551b7e61d66cd8a244bfd86fd4b6d089
#
_entry.id   551b7e61d66cd8a244bfd86fd4b6d089
#
_cell.length_a   1.000
_cell.length_b   1.000
_cell.length_c   1.000
_cell.angle_alpha   90.00
_cell.angle_beta   90.00
_cell.angle_gamma   90.00
#
_symmetry.space_group_name_H-M   'P 1'
#
loop_
_entity.id
_entity.type
_entity.pdbx_description
1 polymer ?
#
loop_
_entity_poly.entity_id
_entity_poly.type
_entity_poly.pdbx_seq_one_letter_code
_entity_poly.pdbx_strand_id
1 'polypeptide(L)'
;MSDLEDLLARIEQWDAEGNRQAIADAFATRGLDEIAIINVLQLLLVNEKLTAAFSVYEYLAERGLGGANFIVGFAQALKGLLTGDLQMARDGLVIVSFIIDGLSADTRDSIFRSFFLPAVRHPVLLCLVHKREEILLRLLDLFKAADPLMRTTFDFDQPPVAVDIAAMWARGIARQRLLPYEGPPAGTRRSTRRVAVAMPRLYIPTAPASRLNDTGPLICDTMRRYGWQADFHGMEFAPSAQAYLDEFLRIVDFCEAMRADMLVFDDIGVKDPLSHPLRSHFLSLLRQRLPSLTVVGAYLDSWVIPEEILIHAAETVDVVWAYSPSLPVFGHEAFRGKLFTPPLPRGPYADPDRPVPPLPARMVFPGGISEASYHRAFWLAAANWYGLAMDKVVSTHMSDDLDVVDSFRAYCNRLVDSGCVLNLAMRPDHSLPITGRAFEATMNGALLIQEAAPDVDYYFIAGEHYIEFKTFADLRAVADFIAGNREEAEAVRRRGAAFARDRYSGEKVVGYLDEFLYRMGR
;
A
#
# COMPACT_ATOMS: atom_id res chain seq x y z
N MET A 1 -7.54 -31.67 12.61
CA MET A 1 -8.05 -30.29 12.42
C MET A 1 -9.32 -30.06 13.24
N SER A 2 -10.36 -30.91 13.17
CA SER A 2 -11.62 -30.68 13.91
C SER A 2 -11.47 -30.55 15.44
N ASP A 3 -10.59 -31.35 16.09
CA ASP A 3 -10.39 -31.29 17.55
C ASP A 3 -9.72 -30.01 18.06
N LEU A 4 -8.84 -29.40 17.25
CA LEU A 4 -8.17 -28.14 17.59
C LEU A 4 -9.10 -26.95 17.39
N GLU A 5 -9.86 -26.93 16.29
CA GLU A 5 -10.87 -25.91 16.03
C GLU A 5 -11.97 -25.91 17.09
N ASP A 6 -12.44 -27.08 17.52
CA ASP A 6 -13.37 -27.22 18.63
C ASP A 6 -12.79 -26.69 19.95
N LEU A 7 -11.50 -26.98 20.22
CA LEU A 7 -10.84 -26.47 21.42
C LEU A 7 -10.73 -24.94 21.40
N LEU A 8 -10.33 -24.35 20.27
CA LEU A 8 -10.23 -22.89 20.13
C LEU A 8 -11.58 -22.20 20.35
N ALA A 9 -12.64 -22.71 19.71
CA ALA A 9 -14.00 -22.17 19.88
C ALA A 9 -14.49 -22.25 21.34
N ARG A 10 -14.19 -23.35 22.04
CA ARG A 10 -14.53 -23.51 23.45
C ARG A 10 -13.73 -22.58 24.36
N ILE A 11 -12.45 -22.38 24.09
CA ILE A 11 -11.63 -21.42 24.85
C ILE A 11 -12.21 -20.02 24.73
N GLU A 12 -12.60 -19.59 23.52
CA GLU A 12 -13.27 -18.30 23.29
C GLU A 12 -14.58 -18.19 24.09
N GLN A 13 -15.39 -19.24 24.09
CA GLN A 13 -16.64 -19.28 24.87
C GLN A 13 -16.36 -19.18 26.36
N TRP A 14 -15.47 -20.02 26.91
CA TRP A 14 -15.13 -20.01 28.34
C TRP A 14 -14.50 -18.70 28.80
N ASP A 15 -13.66 -18.09 27.94
CA ASP A 15 -13.11 -16.76 28.21
C ASP A 15 -14.22 -15.70 28.29
N ALA A 16 -15.16 -15.70 27.34
CA ALA A 16 -16.32 -14.81 27.33
C ALA A 16 -17.23 -15.00 28.57
N GLU A 17 -17.31 -16.22 29.09
CA GLU A 17 -18.03 -16.57 30.32
C GLU A 17 -17.22 -16.26 31.62
N GLY A 18 -15.96 -15.84 31.50
CA GLY A 18 -15.03 -15.65 32.62
C GLY A 18 -14.60 -16.96 33.30
N ASN A 19 -14.79 -18.11 32.63
CA ASN A 19 -14.56 -19.44 33.18
C ASN A 19 -13.14 -19.97 32.88
N ARG A 20 -12.13 -19.34 33.49
CA ARG A 20 -10.72 -19.75 33.33
C ARG A 20 -10.43 -21.17 33.83
N GLN A 21 -11.19 -21.67 34.83
CA GLN A 21 -11.02 -23.03 35.30
C GLN A 21 -11.36 -24.06 34.22
N ALA A 22 -12.39 -23.80 33.40
CA ALA A 22 -12.73 -24.68 32.29
C ALA A 22 -11.59 -24.78 31.24
N ILE A 23 -10.85 -23.68 31.00
CA ILE A 23 -9.68 -23.69 30.12
C ILE A 23 -8.57 -24.60 30.71
N ALA A 24 -8.29 -24.43 32.01
CA ALA A 24 -7.30 -25.25 32.70
C ALA A 24 -7.67 -26.75 32.72
N ASP A 25 -8.93 -27.06 33.00
CA ASP A 25 -9.43 -28.41 33.02
C ASP A 25 -9.40 -29.08 31.64
N ALA A 26 -9.68 -28.32 30.58
CA ALA A 26 -9.61 -28.79 29.21
C ALA A 26 -8.17 -29.15 28.79
N PHE A 27 -7.16 -28.38 29.19
CA PHE A 27 -5.77 -28.67 28.93
C PHE A 27 -5.31 -29.93 29.69
N ALA A 28 -5.68 -30.01 30.97
CA ALA A 28 -5.38 -31.19 31.79
C ALA A 28 -6.06 -32.47 31.26
N THR A 29 -7.36 -32.39 30.93
CA THR A 29 -8.14 -33.54 30.45
C THR A 29 -7.63 -34.04 29.10
N ARG A 30 -7.14 -33.16 28.23
CA ARG A 30 -6.58 -33.52 26.93
C ARG A 30 -5.10 -33.95 27.02
N GLY A 31 -4.47 -33.80 28.19
CA GLY A 31 -3.06 -34.13 28.39
C GLY A 31 -2.12 -33.31 27.54
N LEU A 32 -2.46 -32.02 27.31
CA LEU A 32 -1.64 -31.14 26.48
C LEU A 32 -0.35 -30.76 27.23
N ASP A 33 0.76 -30.93 26.55
CA ASP A 33 2.06 -30.46 27.03
C ASP A 33 2.23 -28.95 26.83
N GLU A 34 3.32 -28.42 27.38
CA GLU A 34 3.65 -27.00 27.31
C GLU A 34 3.70 -26.49 25.85
N ILE A 35 4.29 -27.25 24.94
CA ILE A 35 4.42 -26.89 23.52
C ILE A 35 3.06 -26.80 22.84
N ALA A 36 2.18 -27.77 23.12
CA ALA A 36 0.83 -27.76 22.57
C ALA A 36 0.02 -26.55 23.06
N ILE A 37 0.16 -26.18 24.34
CA ILE A 37 -0.53 -24.99 24.90
C ILE A 37 0.03 -23.69 24.30
N ILE A 38 1.35 -23.59 24.10
CA ILE A 38 1.97 -22.45 23.42
C ILE A 38 1.47 -22.34 21.96
N ASN A 39 1.29 -23.45 21.26
CA ASN A 39 0.71 -23.45 19.91
C ASN A 39 -0.74 -22.96 19.91
N VAL A 40 -1.54 -23.32 20.93
CA VAL A 40 -2.89 -22.77 21.11
C VAL A 40 -2.83 -21.24 21.32
N LEU A 41 -1.92 -20.76 22.18
CA LEU A 41 -1.69 -19.32 22.39
C LEU A 41 -1.34 -18.62 21.08
N GLN A 42 -0.42 -19.18 20.31
CA GLN A 42 -0.04 -18.65 19.01
C GLN A 42 -1.23 -18.51 18.05
N LEU A 43 -2.03 -19.56 17.93
CA LEU A 43 -3.21 -19.56 17.07
C LEU A 43 -4.25 -18.52 17.49
N LEU A 44 -4.49 -18.35 18.79
CA LEU A 44 -5.40 -17.32 19.29
C LEU A 44 -4.89 -15.91 18.97
N LEU A 45 -3.59 -15.65 19.12
CA LEU A 45 -2.99 -14.36 18.78
C LEU A 45 -3.10 -14.05 17.29
N VAL A 46 -2.76 -15.01 16.42
CA VAL A 46 -2.80 -14.84 14.96
C VAL A 46 -4.23 -14.69 14.44
N ASN A 47 -5.22 -15.31 15.10
CA ASN A 47 -6.64 -15.17 14.79
C ASN A 47 -7.32 -13.99 15.51
N GLU A 48 -6.54 -13.09 16.11
CA GLU A 48 -7.05 -11.85 16.75
C GLU A 48 -7.96 -12.07 17.95
N LYS A 49 -7.87 -13.25 18.61
CA LYS A 49 -8.66 -13.63 19.80
C LYS A 49 -7.93 -13.23 21.09
N LEU A 50 -7.70 -11.92 21.27
CA LEU A 50 -6.78 -11.39 22.29
C LEU A 50 -7.17 -11.73 23.73
N THR A 51 -8.45 -11.62 24.08
CA THR A 51 -8.92 -11.95 25.46
C THR A 51 -8.65 -13.40 25.79
N ALA A 52 -9.04 -14.30 24.90
CA ALA A 52 -8.80 -15.74 25.04
C ALA A 52 -7.28 -16.06 25.05
N ALA A 53 -6.49 -15.39 24.21
CA ALA A 53 -5.03 -15.53 24.22
C ALA A 53 -4.43 -15.11 25.57
N PHE A 54 -4.91 -13.99 26.16
CA PHE A 54 -4.42 -13.56 27.46
C PHE A 54 -4.82 -14.50 28.60
N SER A 55 -5.98 -15.14 28.54
CA SER A 55 -6.36 -16.19 29.48
C SER A 55 -5.46 -17.42 29.39
N VAL A 56 -5.06 -17.83 28.17
CA VAL A 56 -4.09 -18.91 27.99
C VAL A 56 -2.68 -18.48 28.45
N TYR A 57 -2.27 -17.24 28.19
CA TYR A 57 -1.00 -16.71 28.70
C TYR A 57 -0.97 -16.72 30.25
N GLU A 58 -2.02 -16.28 30.92
CA GLU A 58 -2.11 -16.30 32.39
C GLU A 58 -2.01 -17.72 32.94
N TYR A 59 -2.67 -18.69 32.30
CA TYR A 59 -2.54 -20.11 32.65
C TYR A 59 -1.08 -20.60 32.60
N LEU A 60 -0.32 -20.23 31.54
CA LEU A 60 1.10 -20.58 31.41
C LEU A 60 1.94 -19.89 32.50
N ALA A 61 1.73 -18.60 32.71
CA ALA A 61 2.47 -17.78 33.67
C ALA A 61 2.28 -18.26 35.11
N GLU A 62 1.05 -18.59 35.53
CA GLU A 62 0.73 -19.11 36.88
C GLU A 62 1.44 -20.44 37.17
N ARG A 63 1.77 -21.22 36.16
CA ARG A 63 2.46 -22.52 36.27
C ARG A 63 3.94 -22.44 36.02
N GLY A 64 4.48 -21.25 35.76
CA GLY A 64 5.88 -21.06 35.44
C GLY A 64 6.31 -21.73 34.11
N LEU A 65 5.34 -21.92 33.19
CA LEU A 65 5.57 -22.52 31.88
C LEU A 65 5.90 -21.43 30.86
N GLY A 66 6.59 -21.79 29.79
CA GLY A 66 6.87 -20.90 28.66
C GLY A 66 8.00 -19.90 28.86
N GLY A 67 8.82 -20.01 29.89
CA GLY A 67 9.82 -19.04 30.34
C GLY A 67 10.49 -18.19 29.26
N ALA A 68 11.46 -18.73 28.51
CA ALA A 68 12.18 -18.03 27.45
C ALA A 68 11.59 -18.30 26.05
N ASN A 69 10.28 -18.38 25.93
CA ASN A 69 9.60 -18.61 24.65
C ASN A 69 9.15 -17.29 24.01
N PHE A 70 9.40 -17.14 22.71
CA PHE A 70 9.05 -15.93 21.95
C PHE A 70 7.55 -15.62 22.00
N ILE A 71 6.68 -16.62 21.80
CA ILE A 71 5.22 -16.45 21.77
C ILE A 71 4.69 -15.98 23.14
N VAL A 72 5.22 -16.55 24.22
CA VAL A 72 4.84 -16.20 25.59
C VAL A 72 5.35 -14.80 25.94
N GLY A 73 6.61 -14.48 25.64
CA GLY A 73 7.17 -13.13 25.83
C GLY A 73 6.41 -12.08 25.01
N PHE A 74 6.01 -12.42 23.79
CA PHE A 74 5.19 -11.56 22.95
C PHE A 74 3.80 -11.32 23.57
N ALA A 75 3.09 -12.37 24.01
CA ALA A 75 1.78 -12.24 24.67
C ALA A 75 1.88 -11.42 25.95
N GLN A 76 2.94 -11.60 26.73
CA GLN A 76 3.24 -10.82 27.93
C GLN A 76 3.43 -9.34 27.61
N ALA A 77 4.27 -9.02 26.63
CA ALA A 77 4.50 -7.65 26.19
C ALA A 77 3.20 -7.00 25.70
N LEU A 78 2.48 -7.67 24.81
CA LEU A 78 1.23 -7.17 24.24
C LEU A 78 0.17 -6.92 25.31
N LYS A 79 -0.02 -7.85 26.24
CA LYS A 79 -0.94 -7.69 27.35
C LYS A 79 -0.56 -6.51 28.23
N GLY A 80 0.70 -6.41 28.66
CA GLY A 80 1.20 -5.30 29.47
C GLY A 80 0.99 -3.95 28.80
N LEU A 81 1.26 -3.85 27.48
CA LEU A 81 1.04 -2.63 26.70
C LEU A 81 -0.44 -2.23 26.64
N LEU A 82 -1.34 -3.17 26.43
CA LEU A 82 -2.77 -2.90 26.31
C LEU A 82 -3.45 -2.62 27.65
N THR A 83 -2.98 -3.23 28.75
CA THR A 83 -3.53 -3.03 30.11
C THR A 83 -2.86 -1.87 30.85
N GLY A 84 -1.74 -1.36 30.36
CA GLY A 84 -0.96 -0.31 31.03
C GLY A 84 0.01 -0.82 32.11
N ASP A 85 0.22 -2.13 32.21
CA ASP A 85 1.23 -2.72 33.10
C ASP A 85 2.60 -2.64 32.42
N LEU A 86 3.31 -1.53 32.69
CA LEU A 86 4.60 -1.22 32.03
C LEU A 86 5.71 -2.17 32.45
N GLN A 87 5.65 -2.77 33.66
CA GLN A 87 6.67 -3.74 34.07
C GLN A 87 6.48 -5.06 33.29
N MET A 88 5.25 -5.56 33.22
CA MET A 88 4.90 -6.74 32.44
C MET A 88 5.31 -6.54 30.96
N ALA A 89 4.99 -5.36 30.39
CA ALA A 89 5.36 -5.02 29.02
C ALA A 89 6.89 -5.08 28.81
N ARG A 90 7.65 -4.45 29.70
CA ARG A 90 9.13 -4.40 29.62
C ARG A 90 9.74 -5.80 29.69
N ASP A 91 9.28 -6.63 30.61
CA ASP A 91 9.80 -7.99 30.78
C ASP A 91 9.55 -8.83 29.53
N GLY A 92 8.35 -8.73 28.94
CA GLY A 92 8.03 -9.38 27.68
C GLY A 92 8.86 -8.86 26.51
N LEU A 93 9.08 -7.55 26.39
CA LEU A 93 9.91 -6.94 25.34
C LEU A 93 11.37 -7.42 25.43
N VAL A 94 11.92 -7.59 26.62
CA VAL A 94 13.28 -8.12 26.81
C VAL A 94 13.38 -9.54 26.25
N ILE A 95 12.40 -10.40 26.52
CA ILE A 95 12.37 -11.77 25.98
C ILE A 95 12.30 -11.73 24.45
N VAL A 96 11.40 -10.94 23.88
CA VAL A 96 11.22 -10.81 22.43
C VAL A 96 12.52 -10.33 21.76
N SER A 97 13.12 -9.24 22.24
CA SER A 97 14.38 -8.71 21.70
C SER A 97 15.51 -9.73 21.78
N PHE A 98 15.69 -10.35 22.95
CA PHE A 98 16.76 -11.33 23.15
C PHE A 98 16.70 -12.49 22.15
N ILE A 99 15.50 -13.00 21.91
CA ILE A 99 15.30 -14.11 20.98
C ILE A 99 15.53 -13.65 19.54
N ILE A 100 14.92 -12.52 19.14
CA ILE A 100 15.02 -11.98 17.77
C ILE A 100 16.48 -11.63 17.41
N ASP A 101 17.22 -11.03 18.32
CA ASP A 101 18.62 -10.65 18.09
C ASP A 101 19.53 -11.89 17.90
N GLY A 102 19.14 -13.05 18.44
CA GLY A 102 19.84 -14.33 18.27
C GLY A 102 19.53 -15.09 16.98
N LEU A 103 18.56 -14.67 16.18
CA LEU A 103 18.11 -15.38 14.97
C LEU A 103 18.82 -14.90 13.70
N SER A 104 18.89 -15.78 12.69
CA SER A 104 19.29 -15.38 11.33
C SER A 104 18.28 -14.41 10.70
N ALA A 105 18.72 -13.63 9.71
CA ALA A 105 17.85 -12.67 9.01
C ALA A 105 16.60 -13.35 8.41
N ASP A 106 16.79 -14.48 7.73
CA ASP A 106 15.70 -15.22 7.09
C ASP A 106 14.68 -15.77 8.11
N THR A 107 15.18 -16.27 9.26
CA THR A 107 14.29 -16.77 10.32
C THR A 107 13.51 -15.64 10.96
N ARG A 108 14.15 -14.47 11.17
CA ARG A 108 13.48 -13.27 11.69
C ARG A 108 12.37 -12.81 10.75
N ASP A 109 12.66 -12.71 9.45
CA ASP A 109 11.68 -12.31 8.44
C ASP A 109 10.50 -13.29 8.39
N SER A 110 10.76 -14.59 8.47
CA SER A 110 9.72 -15.62 8.51
C SER A 110 8.83 -15.48 9.75
N ILE A 111 9.40 -15.33 10.94
CA ILE A 111 8.62 -15.14 12.19
C ILE A 111 7.83 -13.82 12.12
N PHE A 112 8.45 -12.76 11.63
CA PHE A 112 7.81 -11.47 11.50
C PHE A 112 6.57 -11.56 10.61
N ARG A 113 6.68 -12.14 9.43
CA ARG A 113 5.56 -12.25 8.48
C ARG A 113 4.48 -13.24 8.91
N SER A 114 4.87 -14.41 9.42
CA SER A 114 3.93 -15.50 9.68
C SER A 114 3.22 -15.38 11.02
N PHE A 115 3.81 -14.71 11.99
CA PHE A 115 3.26 -14.60 13.33
C PHE A 115 3.07 -13.15 13.79
N PHE A 116 4.16 -12.36 13.81
CA PHE A 116 4.15 -11.05 14.44
C PHE A 116 3.13 -10.09 13.79
N LEU A 117 3.19 -9.94 12.47
CA LEU A 117 2.29 -9.05 11.75
C LEU A 117 0.80 -9.40 11.94
N PRO A 118 0.38 -10.65 11.78
CA PRO A 118 -1.01 -11.02 12.06
C PRO A 118 -1.45 -10.72 13.48
N ALA A 119 -0.59 -11.00 14.48
CA ALA A 119 -0.94 -10.86 15.90
C ALA A 119 -1.10 -9.40 16.38
N VAL A 120 -0.38 -8.43 15.76
CA VAL A 120 -0.43 -7.00 16.18
C VAL A 120 -1.35 -6.14 15.34
N ARG A 121 -1.74 -6.59 14.17
CA ARG A 121 -2.55 -5.81 13.21
C ARG A 121 -3.83 -5.26 13.85
N HIS A 122 -4.60 -6.10 14.49
CA HIS A 122 -5.87 -5.73 15.12
C HIS A 122 -5.69 -4.75 16.29
N PRO A 123 -4.77 -4.96 17.26
CA PRO A 123 -4.48 -3.98 18.30
C PRO A 123 -4.14 -2.59 17.76
N VAL A 124 -3.33 -2.49 16.72
CA VAL A 124 -2.98 -1.20 16.10
C VAL A 124 -4.22 -0.50 15.54
N LEU A 125 -5.07 -1.22 14.81
CA LEU A 125 -6.30 -0.66 14.25
C LEU A 125 -7.29 -0.20 15.33
N LEU A 126 -7.47 -0.99 16.40
CA LEU A 126 -8.31 -0.60 17.54
C LEU A 126 -7.80 0.70 18.20
N CYS A 127 -6.48 0.80 18.42
CA CYS A 127 -5.90 2.01 18.99
C CYS A 127 -6.11 3.24 18.10
N LEU A 128 -6.07 3.07 16.77
CA LEU A 128 -6.36 4.14 15.81
C LEU A 128 -7.81 4.59 15.87
N VAL A 129 -8.75 3.65 15.84
CA VAL A 129 -10.20 3.92 15.90
C VAL A 129 -10.54 4.68 17.19
N HIS A 130 -9.96 4.27 18.31
CA HIS A 130 -10.19 4.87 19.62
C HIS A 130 -9.26 6.04 19.95
N LYS A 131 -8.43 6.51 18.98
CA LYS A 131 -7.47 7.62 19.15
C LYS A 131 -6.52 7.44 20.35
N ARG A 132 -6.07 6.23 20.59
CA ARG A 132 -5.14 5.87 21.69
C ARG A 132 -3.69 6.00 21.24
N GLU A 133 -3.23 7.21 20.94
CA GLU A 133 -1.87 7.47 20.41
C GLU A 133 -0.77 7.00 21.36
N GLU A 134 -0.95 7.15 22.66
CA GLU A 134 -0.01 6.67 23.66
C GLU A 134 0.19 5.15 23.61
N ILE A 135 -0.90 4.39 23.45
CA ILE A 135 -0.85 2.93 23.32
C ILE A 135 -0.20 2.56 21.98
N LEU A 136 -0.48 3.29 20.91
CA LEU A 136 0.18 3.08 19.61
C LEU A 136 1.69 3.22 19.71
N LEU A 137 2.20 4.24 20.40
CA LEU A 137 3.64 4.42 20.59
C LEU A 137 4.26 3.32 21.44
N ARG A 138 3.53 2.81 22.44
CA ARG A 138 3.96 1.65 23.21
C ARG A 138 3.97 0.36 22.36
N LEU A 139 2.96 0.16 21.50
CA LEU A 139 2.97 -0.95 20.54
C LEU A 139 4.14 -0.83 19.57
N LEU A 140 4.56 0.38 19.21
CA LEU A 140 5.76 0.61 18.40
C LEU A 140 7.02 0.05 19.08
N ASP A 141 7.12 0.08 20.42
CA ASP A 141 8.27 -0.53 21.11
C ASP A 141 8.32 -2.05 20.90
N LEU A 142 7.16 -2.70 20.79
CA LEU A 142 7.09 -4.11 20.44
C LEU A 142 7.59 -4.36 19.00
N PHE A 143 7.20 -3.50 18.05
CA PHE A 143 7.74 -3.56 16.69
C PHE A 143 9.24 -3.32 16.64
N LYS A 144 9.74 -2.32 17.37
CA LYS A 144 11.19 -2.03 17.47
C LYS A 144 11.96 -3.20 18.09
N ALA A 145 11.37 -3.93 19.02
CA ALA A 145 11.97 -5.13 19.61
C ALA A 145 12.06 -6.29 18.60
N ALA A 146 11.03 -6.46 17.76
CA ALA A 146 10.95 -7.56 16.80
C ALA A 146 11.60 -7.27 15.44
N ASP A 147 11.78 -5.99 15.08
CA ASP A 147 12.23 -5.58 13.75
C ASP A 147 13.32 -4.50 13.81
N PRO A 148 14.57 -4.84 13.40
CA PRO A 148 15.67 -3.89 13.35
C PRO A 148 15.41 -2.66 12.45
N LEU A 149 14.64 -2.82 11.36
CA LEU A 149 14.30 -1.70 10.48
C LEU A 149 13.40 -0.71 11.22
N MET A 150 12.37 -1.18 11.92
CA MET A 150 11.49 -0.33 12.72
C MET A 150 12.28 0.36 13.86
N ARG A 151 13.25 -0.33 14.46
CA ARG A 151 14.14 0.24 15.48
C ARG A 151 14.92 1.43 14.92
N THR A 152 15.48 1.30 13.71
CA THR A 152 16.22 2.38 13.06
C THR A 152 15.31 3.50 12.57
N THR A 153 14.19 3.16 11.98
CA THR A 153 13.20 4.13 11.44
C THR A 153 12.64 5.03 12.52
N PHE A 154 12.34 4.47 13.70
CA PHE A 154 11.74 5.18 14.84
C PHE A 154 12.69 5.29 16.02
N ASP A 155 13.97 5.54 15.75
CA ASP A 155 14.92 5.94 16.80
C ASP A 155 14.64 7.39 17.20
N PHE A 156 13.92 7.56 18.30
CA PHE A 156 13.52 8.88 18.79
C PHE A 156 14.66 9.63 19.48
N ASP A 157 15.72 8.93 19.88
CA ASP A 157 16.90 9.52 20.51
C ASP A 157 17.89 10.04 19.46
N GLN A 158 17.73 9.64 18.20
CA GLN A 158 18.56 10.15 17.10
C GLN A 158 18.27 11.66 16.91
N PRO A 159 19.29 12.51 17.00
CA PRO A 159 19.12 13.93 16.75
C PRO A 159 18.79 14.18 15.26
N PRO A 160 17.88 15.14 14.96
CA PRO A 160 17.65 15.56 13.59
C PRO A 160 18.94 16.09 12.95
N VAL A 161 19.24 15.64 11.75
CA VAL A 161 20.33 16.18 10.93
C VAL A 161 19.77 17.24 10.01
N ALA A 162 20.34 18.44 10.02
CA ALA A 162 19.86 19.54 9.18
C ALA A 162 19.75 19.12 7.71
N VAL A 163 18.63 19.48 7.07
CA VAL A 163 18.41 19.19 5.65
C VAL A 163 19.34 20.05 4.81
N ASP A 164 20.13 19.38 3.99
CA ASP A 164 20.98 19.99 2.96
C ASP A 164 20.42 19.58 1.59
N ILE A 165 19.69 20.48 0.95
CA ILE A 165 19.05 20.26 -0.35
C ILE A 165 20.09 20.02 -1.45
N ALA A 166 21.22 20.70 -1.43
CA ALA A 166 22.27 20.52 -2.43
C ALA A 166 22.92 19.13 -2.33
N ALA A 167 23.22 18.68 -1.11
CA ALA A 167 23.74 17.33 -0.89
C ALA A 167 22.68 16.25 -1.20
N MET A 168 21.40 16.50 -0.89
CA MET A 168 20.29 15.62 -1.25
C MET A 168 20.16 15.50 -2.77
N TRP A 169 20.22 16.62 -3.49
CA TRP A 169 20.18 16.65 -4.95
C TRP A 169 21.36 15.90 -5.57
N ALA A 170 22.57 16.13 -5.09
CA ALA A 170 23.74 15.39 -5.58
C ALA A 170 23.58 13.86 -5.42
N ARG A 171 23.05 13.42 -4.27
CA ARG A 171 22.73 11.99 -4.05
C ARG A 171 21.59 11.52 -4.95
N GLY A 172 20.56 12.35 -5.15
CA GLY A 172 19.44 12.07 -6.03
C GLY A 172 19.88 11.85 -7.48
N ILE A 173 20.75 12.73 -8.00
CA ILE A 173 21.36 12.57 -9.34
C ILE A 173 22.15 11.27 -9.43
N ALA A 174 22.95 10.92 -8.42
CA ALA A 174 23.75 9.70 -8.43
C ALA A 174 22.90 8.42 -8.46
N ARG A 175 21.66 8.47 -7.93
CA ARG A 175 20.72 7.33 -7.89
C ARG A 175 19.72 7.33 -9.05
N GLN A 176 19.57 8.45 -9.77
CA GLN A 176 18.51 8.60 -10.77
C GLN A 176 18.54 7.49 -11.82
N ARG A 177 17.35 6.97 -12.13
CA ARG A 177 17.10 5.95 -13.15
C ARG A 177 15.94 6.37 -14.06
N LEU A 178 15.79 7.68 -14.28
CA LEU A 178 14.63 8.24 -14.97
C LEU A 178 14.28 7.46 -16.23
N LEU A 179 12.99 7.13 -16.34
CA LEU A 179 12.47 6.37 -17.47
C LEU A 179 12.71 7.14 -18.78
N PRO A 180 13.17 6.46 -19.85
CA PRO A 180 13.55 7.10 -21.11
C PRO A 180 12.35 7.42 -22.02
N TYR A 181 11.21 7.81 -21.44
CA TYR A 181 10.04 8.20 -22.21
C TYR A 181 10.15 9.69 -22.59
N GLU A 182 10.34 9.95 -23.87
CA GLU A 182 10.43 11.31 -24.40
C GLU A 182 9.09 11.83 -24.93
N GLY A 183 8.12 10.94 -25.09
CA GLY A 183 6.84 11.20 -25.74
C GLY A 183 6.94 11.28 -27.27
N PRO A 184 5.81 11.24 -27.96
CA PRO A 184 5.81 11.31 -29.41
C PRO A 184 6.40 12.64 -29.86
N PRO A 185 7.22 12.68 -30.95
CA PRO A 185 7.75 13.90 -31.51
C PRO A 185 6.64 14.93 -31.77
N ALA A 186 6.94 16.22 -31.57
CA ALA A 186 5.99 17.29 -31.86
C ALA A 186 5.52 17.19 -33.33
N GLY A 187 4.20 17.15 -33.54
CA GLY A 187 3.60 17.00 -34.88
C GLY A 187 3.31 15.56 -35.31
N THR A 188 3.60 14.55 -34.50
CA THR A 188 3.16 13.17 -34.77
C THR A 188 1.64 13.11 -34.77
N ARG A 189 1.06 12.51 -35.80
CA ARG A 189 -0.40 12.35 -35.93
C ARG A 189 -0.86 11.40 -34.82
N ARG A 190 -1.68 11.91 -33.89
CA ARG A 190 -2.27 11.08 -32.82
C ARG A 190 -3.16 10.02 -33.47
N SER A 191 -2.95 8.76 -33.12
CA SER A 191 -3.89 7.71 -33.51
C SER A 191 -5.22 7.94 -32.75
N THR A 192 -6.34 7.70 -33.40
CA THR A 192 -7.62 7.63 -32.71
C THR A 192 -7.91 6.18 -32.38
N ARG A 193 -8.07 5.86 -31.09
CA ARG A 193 -8.35 4.50 -30.64
C ARG A 193 -9.69 4.44 -29.90
N ARG A 194 -10.34 3.30 -30.01
CA ARG A 194 -11.51 2.96 -29.20
C ARG A 194 -11.05 2.03 -28.09
N VAL A 195 -11.13 2.49 -26.85
CA VAL A 195 -10.55 1.83 -25.69
C VAL A 195 -11.66 1.39 -24.73
N ALA A 196 -11.77 0.09 -24.52
CA ALA A 196 -12.52 -0.49 -23.44
C ALA A 196 -11.62 -0.52 -22.19
N VAL A 197 -12.09 -0.01 -21.06
CA VAL A 197 -11.41 -0.11 -19.77
C VAL A 197 -12.25 -0.98 -18.85
N ALA A 198 -11.76 -2.15 -18.46
CA ALA A 198 -12.43 -3.08 -17.57
C ALA A 198 -11.60 -3.28 -16.29
N MET A 199 -12.11 -2.78 -15.18
CA MET A 199 -11.47 -2.81 -13.87
C MET A 199 -12.51 -3.03 -12.77
N PRO A 200 -12.09 -3.51 -11.58
CA PRO A 200 -13.01 -3.65 -10.45
C PRO A 200 -13.77 -2.36 -10.18
N ARG A 201 -15.10 -2.47 -10.02
CA ARG A 201 -15.95 -1.34 -9.65
C ARG A 201 -15.67 -0.81 -8.24
N LEU A 202 -15.29 -1.72 -7.34
CA LEU A 202 -15.01 -1.42 -5.93
C LEU A 202 -13.59 -1.82 -5.58
N TYR A 203 -12.92 -1.05 -4.70
CA TYR A 203 -11.57 -1.39 -4.21
C TYR A 203 -11.53 -2.66 -3.36
N ILE A 204 -12.59 -2.89 -2.55
CA ILE A 204 -12.73 -4.09 -1.71
C ILE A 204 -14.17 -4.58 -1.82
N PRO A 205 -14.48 -5.48 -2.76
CA PRO A 205 -15.85 -5.90 -3.07
C PRO A 205 -16.62 -6.50 -1.89
N THR A 206 -15.91 -7.11 -0.94
CA THR A 206 -16.49 -7.81 0.21
C THR A 206 -16.70 -6.94 1.44
N ALA A 207 -16.22 -5.69 1.44
CA ALA A 207 -16.34 -4.80 2.59
C ALA A 207 -17.66 -4.02 2.53
N PRO A 208 -18.44 -3.95 3.64
CA PRO A 208 -19.72 -3.22 3.67
C PRO A 208 -19.63 -1.74 3.31
N ALA A 209 -18.42 -1.14 3.46
CA ALA A 209 -18.11 0.25 3.14
C ALA A 209 -17.11 0.37 1.99
N SER A 210 -17.16 -0.55 1.02
CA SER A 210 -16.26 -0.52 -0.12
C SER A 210 -16.50 0.73 -0.97
N ARG A 211 -15.38 1.34 -1.41
CA ARG A 211 -15.40 2.56 -2.22
C ARG A 211 -15.39 2.23 -3.69
N LEU A 212 -15.99 3.12 -4.48
CA LEU A 212 -15.84 3.09 -5.93
C LEU A 212 -14.37 3.20 -6.31
N ASN A 213 -13.92 2.36 -7.25
CA ASN A 213 -12.60 2.44 -7.82
C ASN A 213 -12.54 3.62 -8.79
N ASP A 214 -11.72 4.61 -8.48
CA ASP A 214 -11.55 5.81 -9.32
C ASP A 214 -10.64 5.58 -10.53
N THR A 215 -9.85 4.53 -10.53
CA THR A 215 -8.79 4.28 -11.52
C THR A 215 -9.33 4.16 -12.93
N GLY A 216 -10.31 3.30 -13.16
CA GLY A 216 -10.88 3.10 -14.50
C GLY A 216 -11.54 4.36 -15.09
N PRO A 217 -12.43 5.04 -14.36
CA PRO A 217 -13.00 6.31 -14.81
C PRO A 217 -11.96 7.39 -15.12
N LEU A 218 -10.90 7.54 -14.29
CA LEU A 218 -9.85 8.51 -14.51
C LEU A 218 -8.98 8.19 -15.74
N ILE A 219 -8.71 6.91 -16.00
CA ILE A 219 -8.05 6.47 -17.23
C ILE A 219 -8.90 6.86 -18.45
N CYS A 220 -10.20 6.57 -18.41
CA CYS A 220 -11.12 6.93 -19.50
C CYS A 220 -11.17 8.44 -19.74
N ASP A 221 -11.31 9.24 -18.68
CA ASP A 221 -11.35 10.69 -18.80
C ASP A 221 -10.07 11.23 -19.44
N THR A 222 -8.90 10.74 -19.01
CA THR A 222 -7.62 11.16 -19.57
C THR A 222 -7.46 10.72 -21.03
N MET A 223 -7.85 9.50 -21.38
CA MET A 223 -7.80 9.02 -22.77
C MET A 223 -8.71 9.84 -23.69
N ARG A 224 -9.91 10.22 -23.21
CA ARG A 224 -10.81 11.12 -23.93
C ARG A 224 -10.21 12.52 -24.14
N ARG A 225 -9.55 13.08 -23.12
CA ARG A 225 -8.83 14.36 -23.25
C ARG A 225 -7.66 14.27 -24.22
N TYR A 226 -7.00 13.12 -24.32
CA TYR A 226 -5.97 12.87 -25.33
C TYR A 226 -6.56 12.75 -26.75
N GLY A 227 -7.86 12.51 -26.91
CA GLY A 227 -8.56 12.39 -28.19
C GLY A 227 -8.94 10.97 -28.59
N TRP A 228 -8.80 10.00 -27.68
CA TRP A 228 -9.31 8.64 -27.86
C TRP A 228 -10.78 8.52 -27.43
N GLN A 229 -11.47 7.52 -27.98
CA GLN A 229 -12.79 7.12 -27.50
C GLN A 229 -12.59 6.06 -26.41
N ALA A 230 -12.94 6.36 -25.16
CA ALA A 230 -12.75 5.43 -24.06
C ALA A 230 -14.01 5.29 -23.23
N ASP A 231 -14.39 4.07 -22.87
CA ASP A 231 -15.49 3.80 -21.96
C ASP A 231 -15.11 2.78 -20.90
N PHE A 232 -15.77 2.87 -19.74
CA PHE A 232 -15.48 2.10 -18.55
C PHE A 232 -16.55 1.05 -18.28
N HIS A 233 -16.10 -0.20 -18.09
CA HIS A 233 -16.87 -1.31 -17.55
C HIS A 233 -16.39 -1.60 -16.14
N GLY A 234 -17.21 -1.29 -15.14
CA GLY A 234 -16.93 -1.61 -13.75
C GLY A 234 -17.25 -3.07 -13.47
N MET A 235 -16.21 -3.91 -13.33
CA MET A 235 -16.39 -5.33 -13.05
C MET A 235 -17.01 -5.55 -11.67
N GLU A 236 -17.97 -6.45 -11.59
CA GLU A 236 -18.61 -6.86 -10.35
C GLU A 236 -18.08 -8.22 -9.92
N PHE A 237 -17.51 -8.26 -8.71
CA PHE A 237 -17.01 -9.50 -8.13
C PHE A 237 -18.16 -10.31 -7.56
N ALA A 238 -18.26 -11.54 -8.01
CA ALA A 238 -19.18 -12.52 -7.46
C ALA A 238 -18.40 -13.75 -6.96
N PRO A 239 -18.86 -14.42 -5.91
CA PRO A 239 -18.08 -15.45 -5.20
C PRO A 239 -18.06 -16.82 -5.89
N SER A 240 -18.41 -16.94 -7.17
CA SER A 240 -18.46 -18.21 -7.88
C SER A 240 -17.76 -18.18 -9.23
N ALA A 241 -17.22 -19.31 -9.68
CA ALA A 241 -16.60 -19.46 -10.99
C ALA A 241 -17.57 -19.10 -12.14
N GLN A 242 -18.85 -19.43 -12.00
CA GLN A 242 -19.86 -19.07 -13.00
C GLN A 242 -20.04 -17.56 -13.12
N ALA A 243 -20.08 -16.85 -12.00
CA ALA A 243 -20.22 -15.40 -11.99
C ALA A 243 -19.00 -14.69 -12.60
N TYR A 244 -17.79 -15.24 -12.42
CA TYR A 244 -16.59 -14.78 -13.13
C TYR A 244 -16.72 -14.98 -14.65
N LEU A 245 -17.17 -16.15 -15.06
CA LEU A 245 -17.38 -16.44 -16.49
C LEU A 245 -18.40 -15.48 -17.10
N ASP A 246 -19.51 -15.24 -16.41
CA ASP A 246 -20.54 -14.32 -16.86
C ASP A 246 -20.02 -12.87 -16.96
N GLU A 247 -19.14 -12.47 -16.03
CA GLU A 247 -18.48 -11.15 -16.06
C GLU A 247 -17.52 -11.05 -17.24
N PHE A 248 -16.70 -12.06 -17.48
CA PHE A 248 -15.81 -12.09 -18.64
C PHE A 248 -16.57 -12.05 -19.96
N LEU A 249 -17.72 -12.70 -20.07
CA LEU A 249 -18.56 -12.61 -21.26
C LEU A 249 -19.12 -11.18 -21.43
N ARG A 250 -19.53 -10.50 -20.35
CA ARG A 250 -19.96 -9.09 -20.40
C ARG A 250 -18.83 -8.17 -20.90
N ILE A 251 -17.57 -8.43 -20.52
CA ILE A 251 -16.43 -7.67 -21.03
C ILE A 251 -16.22 -7.92 -22.53
N VAL A 252 -16.36 -9.16 -23.01
CA VAL A 252 -16.27 -9.46 -24.45
C VAL A 252 -17.36 -8.69 -25.21
N ASP A 253 -18.61 -8.78 -24.77
CA ASP A 253 -19.73 -8.08 -25.40
C ASP A 253 -19.56 -6.55 -25.37
N PHE A 254 -18.99 -6.01 -24.29
CA PHE A 254 -18.65 -4.60 -24.17
C PHE A 254 -17.59 -4.18 -25.19
N CYS A 255 -16.51 -4.95 -25.31
CA CYS A 255 -15.46 -4.69 -26.33
C CYS A 255 -16.02 -4.76 -27.76
N GLU A 256 -16.91 -5.71 -28.05
CA GLU A 256 -17.56 -5.83 -29.35
C GLU A 256 -18.48 -4.66 -29.65
N ALA A 257 -19.34 -4.28 -28.71
CA ALA A 257 -20.26 -3.15 -28.84
C ALA A 257 -19.51 -1.85 -29.13
N MET A 258 -18.39 -1.64 -28.47
CA MET A 258 -17.49 -0.50 -28.70
C MET A 258 -16.70 -0.64 -30.00
N ARG A 259 -16.58 -1.82 -30.59
CA ARG A 259 -15.58 -2.16 -31.64
C ARG A 259 -14.18 -1.75 -31.15
N ALA A 260 -13.82 -2.15 -29.95
CA ALA A 260 -12.62 -1.70 -29.29
C ALA A 260 -11.36 -2.10 -30.06
N ASP A 261 -10.41 -1.19 -30.13
CA ASP A 261 -9.05 -1.43 -30.68
C ASP A 261 -8.10 -1.86 -29.56
N MET A 262 -8.45 -1.50 -28.30
CA MET A 262 -7.66 -1.81 -27.11
C MET A 262 -8.57 -2.09 -25.90
N LEU A 263 -8.17 -3.07 -25.08
CA LEU A 263 -8.73 -3.33 -23.77
C LEU A 263 -7.66 -3.02 -22.71
N VAL A 264 -7.93 -2.12 -21.79
CA VAL A 264 -7.16 -1.94 -20.56
C VAL A 264 -7.87 -2.73 -19.46
N PHE A 265 -7.18 -3.70 -18.89
CA PHE A 265 -7.78 -4.73 -18.07
C PHE A 265 -7.01 -4.92 -16.76
N ASP A 266 -7.71 -4.86 -15.63
CA ASP A 266 -7.20 -5.21 -14.30
C ASP A 266 -8.10 -6.25 -13.66
N ASP A 267 -7.68 -7.50 -13.68
CA ASP A 267 -8.37 -8.64 -13.08
C ASP A 267 -7.69 -9.17 -11.80
N ILE A 268 -6.54 -8.63 -11.44
CA ILE A 268 -5.72 -9.15 -10.33
C ILE A 268 -6.25 -8.71 -8.96
N GLY A 269 -7.14 -7.73 -8.90
CA GLY A 269 -7.91 -7.43 -7.69
C GLY A 269 -8.75 -8.62 -7.20
N VAL A 270 -8.89 -9.65 -8.03
CA VAL A 270 -9.53 -10.93 -7.74
C VAL A 270 -8.51 -11.89 -7.17
N LYS A 271 -8.37 -11.91 -5.86
CA LYS A 271 -7.45 -12.81 -5.13
C LYS A 271 -7.88 -14.29 -5.13
N ASP A 272 -8.78 -14.72 -6.05
CA ASP A 272 -9.24 -16.09 -6.09
C ASP A 272 -8.32 -16.96 -6.98
N PRO A 273 -7.72 -18.05 -6.46
CA PRO A 273 -6.93 -19.00 -7.25
C PRO A 273 -7.68 -19.59 -8.43
N LEU A 274 -9.01 -19.62 -8.40
CA LEU A 274 -9.86 -20.10 -9.50
C LEU A 274 -9.91 -19.14 -10.69
N SER A 275 -9.53 -17.88 -10.53
CA SER A 275 -9.53 -16.90 -11.63
C SER A 275 -8.50 -17.22 -12.71
N HIS A 276 -7.41 -17.89 -12.35
CA HIS A 276 -6.28 -18.15 -13.22
C HIS A 276 -6.60 -19.00 -14.47
N PRO A 277 -7.21 -20.20 -14.38
CA PRO A 277 -7.61 -20.98 -15.55
C PRO A 277 -8.71 -20.30 -16.39
N LEU A 278 -9.69 -19.67 -15.74
CA LEU A 278 -10.79 -18.97 -16.40
C LEU A 278 -10.29 -17.76 -17.19
N ARG A 279 -9.28 -17.05 -16.68
CA ARG A 279 -8.64 -15.92 -17.34
C ARG A 279 -8.04 -16.29 -18.69
N SER A 280 -7.31 -17.39 -18.77
CA SER A 280 -6.72 -17.86 -20.03
C SER A 280 -7.79 -18.22 -21.07
N HIS A 281 -8.89 -18.84 -20.64
CA HIS A 281 -10.03 -19.11 -21.51
C HIS A 281 -10.73 -17.82 -21.99
N PHE A 282 -10.95 -16.87 -21.09
CA PHE A 282 -11.49 -15.56 -21.42
C PHE A 282 -10.64 -14.84 -22.46
N LEU A 283 -9.34 -14.71 -22.25
CA LEU A 283 -8.45 -14.05 -23.20
C LEU A 283 -8.35 -14.78 -24.53
N SER A 284 -8.43 -16.10 -24.53
CA SER A 284 -8.51 -16.90 -25.76
C SER A 284 -9.81 -16.61 -26.54
N LEU A 285 -10.95 -16.59 -25.86
CA LEU A 285 -12.23 -16.23 -26.45
C LEU A 285 -12.23 -14.81 -26.99
N LEU A 286 -11.71 -13.86 -26.23
CA LEU A 286 -11.59 -12.47 -26.63
C LEU A 286 -10.77 -12.32 -27.92
N ARG A 287 -9.64 -13.03 -28.05
CA ARG A 287 -8.80 -13.03 -29.27
C ARG A 287 -9.46 -13.72 -30.46
N GLN A 288 -10.29 -14.74 -30.22
CA GLN A 288 -11.08 -15.37 -31.29
C GLN A 288 -12.13 -14.41 -31.87
N ARG A 289 -12.83 -13.67 -31.01
CA ARG A 289 -13.90 -12.75 -31.41
C ARG A 289 -13.38 -11.40 -31.91
N LEU A 290 -12.26 -10.94 -31.38
CA LEU A 290 -11.62 -9.65 -31.66
C LEU A 290 -10.12 -9.83 -31.91
N PRO A 291 -9.70 -10.43 -33.04
CA PRO A 291 -8.30 -10.82 -33.29
C PRO A 291 -7.32 -9.63 -33.38
N SER A 292 -7.81 -8.43 -33.69
CA SER A 292 -7.00 -7.21 -33.75
C SER A 292 -6.93 -6.44 -32.42
N LEU A 293 -7.66 -6.89 -31.38
CA LEU A 293 -7.70 -6.21 -30.09
C LEU A 293 -6.35 -6.30 -29.39
N THR A 294 -5.83 -5.17 -28.95
CA THR A 294 -4.65 -5.10 -28.07
C THR A 294 -5.09 -5.18 -26.59
N VAL A 295 -4.54 -6.13 -25.84
CA VAL A 295 -4.84 -6.29 -24.42
C VAL A 295 -3.71 -5.72 -23.58
N VAL A 296 -4.02 -4.71 -22.78
CA VAL A 296 -3.13 -4.06 -21.81
C VAL A 296 -3.54 -4.49 -20.41
N GLY A 297 -2.74 -5.30 -19.75
CA GLY A 297 -2.93 -5.64 -18.34
C GLY A 297 -2.39 -4.52 -17.45
N ALA A 298 -3.24 -3.88 -16.66
CA ALA A 298 -2.87 -2.75 -15.80
C ALA A 298 -2.72 -3.23 -14.34
N TYR A 299 -1.49 -3.57 -13.96
CA TYR A 299 -1.15 -4.17 -12.66
C TYR A 299 -0.50 -3.14 -11.73
N LEU A 300 -1.32 -2.27 -11.18
CA LEU A 300 -0.89 -1.04 -10.52
C LEU A 300 -0.25 -1.28 -9.16
N ASP A 301 -0.82 -2.19 -8.38
CA ASP A 301 -0.27 -2.63 -7.09
C ASP A 301 0.52 -3.95 -7.25
N SER A 302 1.38 -4.03 -8.28
CA SER A 302 2.12 -5.25 -8.64
C SER A 302 2.98 -5.83 -7.49
N TRP A 303 3.36 -5.03 -6.53
CA TRP A 303 4.10 -5.45 -5.34
C TRP A 303 3.32 -6.35 -4.37
N VAL A 304 1.97 -6.39 -4.42
CA VAL A 304 1.12 -7.32 -3.63
C VAL A 304 0.75 -8.59 -4.38
N ILE A 305 1.13 -8.70 -5.65
CA ILE A 305 0.76 -9.80 -6.51
C ILE A 305 1.87 -10.85 -6.48
N PRO A 306 1.58 -12.14 -6.22
CA PRO A 306 2.56 -13.21 -6.32
C PRO A 306 3.26 -13.22 -7.68
N GLU A 307 4.58 -13.46 -7.69
CA GLU A 307 5.40 -13.39 -8.91
C GLU A 307 4.89 -14.33 -10.02
N GLU A 308 4.48 -15.54 -9.66
CA GLU A 308 3.94 -16.52 -10.61
C GLU A 308 2.65 -16.04 -11.29
N ILE A 309 1.81 -15.28 -10.57
CA ILE A 309 0.59 -14.68 -11.13
C ILE A 309 0.94 -13.56 -12.10
N LEU A 310 1.91 -12.71 -11.74
CA LEU A 310 2.40 -11.64 -12.63
C LEU A 310 3.03 -12.19 -13.90
N ILE A 311 3.86 -13.24 -13.79
CA ILE A 311 4.47 -13.91 -14.95
C ILE A 311 3.39 -14.46 -15.87
N HIS A 312 2.45 -15.24 -15.34
CA HIS A 312 1.35 -15.77 -16.13
C HIS A 312 0.49 -14.66 -16.76
N ALA A 313 0.24 -13.59 -16.02
CA ALA A 313 -0.47 -12.44 -16.56
C ALA A 313 0.29 -11.82 -17.75
N ALA A 314 1.60 -11.66 -17.65
CA ALA A 314 2.45 -11.15 -18.74
C ALA A 314 2.46 -12.04 -19.98
N GLU A 315 2.39 -13.38 -19.81
CA GLU A 315 2.32 -14.32 -20.95
C GLU A 315 1.04 -14.15 -21.76
N THR A 316 -0.05 -13.74 -21.15
CA THR A 316 -1.39 -13.72 -21.73
C THR A 316 -1.82 -12.36 -22.30
N VAL A 317 -1.16 -11.25 -21.93
CA VAL A 317 -1.45 -9.90 -22.46
C VAL A 317 -0.41 -9.43 -23.47
N ASP A 318 -0.74 -8.41 -24.24
CA ASP A 318 0.18 -7.77 -25.20
C ASP A 318 1.09 -6.75 -24.51
N VAL A 319 0.56 -6.01 -23.52
CA VAL A 319 1.29 -5.00 -22.74
C VAL A 319 1.02 -5.21 -21.26
N VAL A 320 2.05 -5.12 -20.44
CA VAL A 320 1.96 -5.07 -18.97
C VAL A 320 2.21 -3.63 -18.54
N TRP A 321 1.19 -3.00 -17.99
CA TRP A 321 1.29 -1.66 -17.41
C TRP A 321 1.46 -1.75 -15.90
N ALA A 322 2.66 -1.46 -15.41
CA ALA A 322 3.00 -1.52 -13.98
C ALA A 322 4.01 -0.41 -13.65
N TYR A 323 3.78 0.33 -12.56
CA TYR A 323 4.64 1.48 -12.22
C TYR A 323 5.57 1.24 -11.01
N SER A 324 5.92 -0.02 -10.72
CA SER A 324 6.95 -0.39 -9.74
C SER A 324 8.15 -1.06 -10.41
N PRO A 325 8.95 -0.32 -11.21
CA PRO A 325 9.96 -0.89 -12.10
C PRO A 325 11.11 -1.58 -11.36
N SER A 326 11.26 -1.37 -10.04
CA SER A 326 12.30 -2.02 -9.23
C SER A 326 11.98 -3.47 -8.84
N LEU A 327 10.77 -3.96 -9.10
CA LEU A 327 10.40 -5.33 -8.75
C LEU A 327 11.23 -6.36 -9.54
N PRO A 328 11.91 -7.31 -8.84
CA PRO A 328 12.79 -8.29 -9.49
C PRO A 328 12.09 -9.13 -10.57
N VAL A 329 10.80 -9.44 -10.39
CA VAL A 329 10.00 -10.23 -11.33
C VAL A 329 9.97 -9.62 -12.75
N PHE A 330 10.09 -8.30 -12.88
CA PHE A 330 10.10 -7.64 -14.21
C PHE A 330 11.37 -7.89 -15.01
N GLY A 331 12.40 -8.50 -14.40
CA GLY A 331 13.55 -9.07 -15.13
C GLY A 331 13.25 -10.39 -15.86
N HIS A 332 12.10 -11.04 -15.58
CA HIS A 332 11.72 -12.29 -16.23
C HIS A 332 11.42 -12.09 -17.73
N GLU A 333 11.69 -13.11 -18.56
CA GLU A 333 11.55 -13.01 -20.03
C GLU A 333 10.11 -12.72 -20.51
N ALA A 334 9.10 -13.14 -19.75
CA ALA A 334 7.69 -12.88 -20.06
C ALA A 334 7.35 -11.37 -20.19
N PHE A 335 8.14 -10.50 -19.57
CA PHE A 335 7.96 -9.04 -19.62
C PHE A 335 8.77 -8.36 -20.72
N ARG A 336 9.68 -9.10 -21.38
CA ARG A 336 10.58 -8.51 -22.37
C ARG A 336 9.82 -7.86 -23.53
N GLY A 337 10.01 -6.54 -23.70
CA GLY A 337 9.35 -5.75 -24.75
C GLY A 337 7.86 -5.48 -24.52
N LYS A 338 7.29 -5.93 -23.41
CA LYS A 338 5.88 -5.74 -23.06
C LYS A 338 5.67 -4.82 -21.85
N LEU A 339 6.71 -4.56 -21.05
CA LEU A 339 6.60 -3.78 -19.83
C LEU A 339 6.50 -2.29 -20.14
N PHE A 340 5.40 -1.67 -19.71
CA PHE A 340 5.13 -0.25 -19.79
C PHE A 340 5.05 0.32 -18.38
N THR A 341 5.97 1.18 -17.96
CA THR A 341 6.16 1.61 -16.58
C THR A 341 5.76 3.04 -16.24
N PRO A 342 5.29 3.92 -17.15
CA PRO A 342 4.79 5.23 -16.76
C PRO A 342 3.68 5.12 -15.72
N PRO A 343 3.53 6.14 -14.84
CA PRO A 343 2.49 6.12 -13.82
C PRO A 343 1.10 6.12 -14.44
N LEU A 344 0.10 5.89 -13.60
CA LEU A 344 -1.29 6.08 -14.03
C LEU A 344 -1.53 7.51 -14.51
N PRO A 345 -2.36 7.71 -15.53
CA PRO A 345 -2.71 9.04 -16.04
C PRO A 345 -3.69 9.75 -15.08
N ARG A 346 -3.20 10.16 -13.90
CA ARG A 346 -4.00 10.76 -12.82
C ARG A 346 -3.75 12.25 -12.62
N GLY A 347 -3.69 13.04 -13.65
CA GLY A 347 -3.61 14.46 -13.42
C GLY A 347 -2.91 15.29 -14.49
N PRO A 348 -2.77 16.61 -14.27
CA PRO A 348 -3.34 17.34 -13.14
C PRO A 348 -4.87 17.43 -13.19
N TYR A 349 -5.52 17.38 -12.02
CA TYR A 349 -6.98 17.52 -11.91
C TYR A 349 -7.41 18.71 -11.04
N ALA A 350 -6.49 19.32 -10.28
CA ALA A 350 -6.81 20.56 -9.57
C ALA A 350 -7.23 21.66 -10.55
N ASP A 351 -8.08 22.55 -10.08
CA ASP A 351 -8.53 23.71 -10.87
C ASP A 351 -7.32 24.52 -11.31
N PRO A 352 -7.17 24.81 -12.63
CA PRO A 352 -5.96 25.46 -13.17
C PRO A 352 -5.69 26.84 -12.56
N ASP A 353 -6.77 27.56 -12.23
CA ASP A 353 -6.73 28.92 -11.67
C ASP A 353 -6.66 28.93 -10.14
N ARG A 354 -6.61 27.77 -9.51
CA ARG A 354 -6.53 27.69 -8.05
C ARG A 354 -5.19 28.22 -7.56
N PRO A 355 -5.18 29.26 -6.71
CA PRO A 355 -3.93 29.80 -6.20
C PRO A 355 -3.24 28.74 -5.33
N VAL A 356 -1.97 28.51 -5.62
CA VAL A 356 -1.15 27.65 -4.76
C VAL A 356 -0.70 28.50 -3.56
N PRO A 357 -1.12 28.14 -2.32
CA PRO A 357 -0.74 28.92 -1.15
C PRO A 357 0.76 28.83 -0.91
N PRO A 358 1.37 29.82 -0.24
CA PRO A 358 2.75 29.69 0.23
C PRO A 358 2.85 28.48 1.16
N LEU A 359 4.00 27.82 1.19
CA LEU A 359 4.21 26.62 1.98
C LEU A 359 3.78 26.87 3.43
N PRO A 360 2.88 26.03 3.96
CA PRO A 360 2.47 26.08 5.34
C PRO A 360 3.58 25.55 6.25
N ALA A 361 3.50 25.87 7.53
CA ALA A 361 4.29 25.20 8.55
C ALA A 361 3.80 23.76 8.87
N ARG A 362 2.72 23.30 8.19
CA ARG A 362 2.06 22.02 8.44
C ARG A 362 2.17 21.10 7.25
N MET A 363 2.39 19.82 7.51
CA MET A 363 2.35 18.74 6.52
C MET A 363 0.97 18.08 6.52
N VAL A 364 0.56 17.58 5.35
CA VAL A 364 -0.69 16.83 5.22
C VAL A 364 -0.38 15.41 4.79
N PHE A 365 -0.98 14.43 5.46
CA PHE A 365 -0.99 13.05 5.02
C PHE A 365 -2.35 12.70 4.40
N PRO A 366 -2.48 12.73 3.07
CA PRO A 366 -3.70 12.33 2.37
C PRO A 366 -3.66 10.84 2.09
N GLY A 367 -4.18 10.02 2.96
CA GLY A 367 -4.16 8.57 2.74
C GLY A 367 -4.95 7.78 3.74
N GLY A 368 -5.37 6.60 3.33
CA GLY A 368 -6.00 5.62 4.20
C GLY A 368 -4.98 4.93 5.10
N ILE A 369 -5.45 4.53 6.27
CA ILE A 369 -4.78 3.57 7.14
C ILE A 369 -5.68 2.34 7.15
N SER A 370 -5.14 1.23 6.71
CA SER A 370 -5.83 -0.05 6.60
C SER A 370 -4.96 -1.14 7.20
N GLU A 371 -5.47 -2.34 7.25
CA GLU A 371 -4.70 -3.51 7.64
C GLU A 371 -3.39 -3.67 6.84
N ALA A 372 -3.41 -3.36 5.54
CA ALA A 372 -2.23 -3.41 4.67
C ALA A 372 -1.28 -2.20 4.82
N SER A 373 -1.59 -1.23 5.70
CA SER A 373 -0.81 -0.01 5.85
C SER A 373 -0.82 0.55 7.27
N TYR A 374 -1.04 -0.31 8.26
CA TYR A 374 -1.17 0.09 9.66
C TYR A 374 0.11 0.74 10.23
N HIS A 375 1.29 0.44 9.70
CA HIS A 375 2.55 1.08 10.11
C HIS A 375 2.53 2.60 9.91
N ARG A 376 1.71 3.13 8.99
CA ARG A 376 1.45 4.57 8.83
C ARG A 376 0.89 5.20 10.11
N ALA A 377 0.18 4.41 10.92
CA ALA A 377 -0.32 4.85 12.20
C ALA A 377 0.81 5.27 13.14
N PHE A 378 1.92 4.54 13.14
CA PHE A 378 3.08 4.87 13.97
C PHE A 378 3.72 6.20 13.56
N TRP A 379 3.86 6.45 12.26
CA TRP A 379 4.33 7.73 11.76
C TRP A 379 3.45 8.90 12.21
N LEU A 380 2.14 8.74 12.09
CA LEU A 380 1.18 9.77 12.46
C LEU A 380 1.11 9.97 13.98
N ALA A 381 1.14 8.89 14.75
CA ALA A 381 1.17 8.97 16.22
C ALA A 381 2.47 9.61 16.72
N ALA A 382 3.62 9.22 16.17
CA ALA A 382 4.90 9.82 16.50
C ALA A 382 4.94 11.31 16.15
N ALA A 383 4.48 11.67 14.95
CA ALA A 383 4.42 13.07 14.53
C ALA A 383 3.59 13.92 15.48
N ASN A 384 2.41 13.46 15.88
CA ASN A 384 1.57 14.15 16.86
C ASN A 384 2.25 14.25 18.24
N TRP A 385 2.80 13.15 18.74
CA TRP A 385 3.45 13.09 20.04
C TRP A 385 4.63 14.04 20.16
N TYR A 386 5.44 14.13 19.11
CA TYR A 386 6.59 15.01 19.04
C TYR A 386 6.27 16.42 18.53
N GLY A 387 4.99 16.77 18.43
CA GLY A 387 4.53 18.12 18.10
C GLY A 387 4.82 18.56 16.66
N LEU A 388 5.03 17.61 15.73
CA LEU A 388 5.10 17.95 14.32
C LEU A 388 3.74 18.44 13.85
N ALA A 389 3.71 19.61 13.26
CA ALA A 389 2.48 20.21 12.73
C ALA A 389 2.01 19.40 11.51
N MET A 390 1.14 18.41 11.76
CA MET A 390 0.61 17.52 10.73
C MET A 390 -0.92 17.51 10.77
N ASP A 391 -1.53 17.72 9.62
CA ASP A 391 -2.97 17.54 9.43
C ASP A 391 -3.25 16.18 8.79
N LYS A 392 -4.09 15.39 9.43
CA LYS A 392 -4.53 14.11 8.91
C LYS A 392 -5.72 14.34 7.99
N VAL A 393 -5.50 14.36 6.71
CA VAL A 393 -6.59 14.20 5.74
C VAL A 393 -6.73 12.70 5.47
N VAL A 394 -7.37 12.01 6.39
CA VAL A 394 -7.71 10.61 6.19
C VAL A 394 -8.83 10.54 5.17
N SER A 395 -8.55 9.85 4.11
CA SER A 395 -9.40 9.43 3.00
C SER A 395 -9.74 10.45 1.92
N THR A 396 -9.53 10.01 0.72
CA THR A 396 -10.32 10.31 -0.45
C THR A 396 -11.77 9.83 -0.20
N HIS A 397 -12.55 10.49 0.69
CA HIS A 397 -13.97 10.28 0.69
C HIS A 397 -14.49 10.86 -0.61
N MET A 398 -14.77 9.97 -1.54
CA MET A 398 -15.63 10.29 -2.64
C MET A 398 -17.01 10.54 -2.03
N SER A 399 -17.55 11.70 -2.24
CA SER A 399 -18.93 11.96 -1.89
C SER A 399 -19.78 11.06 -2.76
N ASP A 400 -20.72 10.33 -2.16
CA ASP A 400 -21.68 9.50 -2.92
C ASP A 400 -22.53 10.35 -3.89
N ASP A 401 -22.52 11.68 -3.68
CA ASP A 401 -23.27 12.66 -4.49
C ASP A 401 -22.48 13.24 -5.67
N LEU A 402 -21.17 12.95 -5.77
CA LEU A 402 -20.31 13.47 -6.83
C LEU A 402 -19.91 12.40 -7.83
N ASP A 403 -19.75 12.80 -9.08
CA ASP A 403 -19.06 12.00 -10.08
C ASP A 403 -17.62 11.66 -9.62
N VAL A 404 -17.11 10.52 -10.04
CA VAL A 404 -15.77 10.03 -9.65
C VAL A 404 -14.69 11.04 -10.01
N VAL A 405 -14.77 11.64 -11.19
CA VAL A 405 -13.77 12.64 -11.67
C VAL A 405 -13.86 13.92 -10.84
N ASP A 406 -15.06 14.37 -10.51
CA ASP A 406 -15.28 15.57 -9.69
C ASP A 406 -14.84 15.34 -8.24
N SER A 407 -15.07 14.16 -7.69
CA SER A 407 -14.56 13.76 -6.36
C SER A 407 -13.04 13.76 -6.34
N PHE A 408 -12.40 13.25 -7.40
CA PHE A 408 -10.95 13.23 -7.51
C PHE A 408 -10.39 14.65 -7.71
N ARG A 409 -11.09 15.52 -8.46
CA ARG A 409 -10.75 16.96 -8.59
C ARG A 409 -10.81 17.65 -7.22
N ALA A 410 -11.85 17.42 -6.45
CA ALA A 410 -11.97 17.97 -5.10
C ALA A 410 -10.83 17.50 -4.18
N TYR A 411 -10.40 16.24 -4.31
CA TYR A 411 -9.22 15.73 -3.62
C TYR A 411 -7.94 16.43 -4.07
N CYS A 412 -7.70 16.58 -5.36
CA CYS A 412 -6.54 17.29 -5.90
C CYS A 412 -6.50 18.76 -5.44
N ASN A 413 -7.65 19.44 -5.41
CA ASN A 413 -7.76 20.78 -4.87
C ASN A 413 -7.33 20.87 -3.41
N ARG A 414 -7.69 19.87 -2.57
CA ARG A 414 -7.21 19.81 -1.18
C ARG A 414 -5.71 19.60 -1.07
N LEU A 415 -5.08 18.84 -1.99
CA LEU A 415 -3.62 18.72 -2.05
C LEU A 415 -2.96 20.07 -2.33
N VAL A 416 -3.53 20.86 -3.25
CA VAL A 416 -3.06 22.24 -3.55
C VAL A 416 -3.17 23.12 -2.31
N ASP A 417 -4.34 23.15 -1.66
CA ASP A 417 -4.59 23.98 -0.48
C ASP A 417 -3.65 23.63 0.69
N SER A 418 -3.24 22.39 0.77
CA SER A 418 -2.31 21.91 1.80
C SER A 418 -0.88 22.39 1.56
N GLY A 419 -0.51 22.61 0.31
CA GLY A 419 0.82 23.07 -0.10
C GLY A 419 1.95 22.06 0.13
N CYS A 420 1.84 21.14 1.09
CA CYS A 420 2.87 20.19 1.49
C CYS A 420 2.26 18.82 1.84
N VAL A 421 2.70 17.78 1.14
CA VAL A 421 2.13 16.43 1.22
C VAL A 421 3.18 15.42 1.68
N LEU A 422 2.91 14.75 2.79
CA LEU A 422 3.69 13.61 3.27
C LEU A 422 3.23 12.32 2.56
N ASN A 423 4.17 11.61 1.95
CA ASN A 423 3.92 10.31 1.36
C ASN A 423 4.72 9.21 2.07
N LEU A 424 4.01 8.28 2.68
CA LEU A 424 4.55 7.12 3.36
C LEU A 424 4.45 5.92 2.42
N ALA A 425 5.61 5.39 2.02
CA ALA A 425 5.75 4.34 1.02
C ALA A 425 5.82 2.94 1.65
N MET A 426 6.50 2.80 2.80
CA MET A 426 6.75 1.52 3.44
C MET A 426 5.47 0.71 3.65
N ARG A 427 5.58 -0.59 3.41
CA ARG A 427 4.55 -1.59 3.63
C ARG A 427 4.96 -2.53 4.79
N PRO A 428 4.00 -3.29 5.35
CA PRO A 428 4.30 -4.21 6.44
C PRO A 428 5.36 -5.26 6.12
N ASP A 429 5.51 -5.62 4.85
CA ASP A 429 6.54 -6.53 4.34
C ASP A 429 7.87 -5.85 4.00
N HIS A 430 8.04 -4.60 4.43
CA HIS A 430 9.20 -3.73 4.18
C HIS A 430 9.39 -3.34 2.70
N SER A 431 8.48 -3.70 1.82
CA SER A 431 8.52 -3.17 0.46
C SER A 431 8.27 -1.65 0.46
N LEU A 432 8.92 -0.96 -0.46
CA LEU A 432 8.88 0.49 -0.59
C LEU A 432 8.44 0.89 -2.01
N PRO A 433 7.19 0.54 -2.42
CA PRO A 433 6.70 0.89 -3.73
C PRO A 433 6.44 2.40 -3.83
N ILE A 434 6.58 2.93 -5.04
CA ILE A 434 6.03 4.26 -5.30
C ILE A 434 4.50 4.21 -5.26
N THR A 435 3.87 5.25 -4.76
CA THR A 435 2.41 5.36 -4.72
C THR A 435 1.92 6.44 -5.68
N GLY A 436 0.69 6.32 -6.16
CA GLY A 436 0.05 7.35 -7.01
C GLY A 436 0.10 8.75 -6.41
N ARG A 437 0.11 8.85 -5.08
CA ARG A 437 0.19 10.13 -4.33
C ARG A 437 1.44 10.94 -4.65
N ALA A 438 2.59 10.31 -4.96
CA ALA A 438 3.79 11.04 -5.34
C ALA A 438 3.54 11.88 -6.61
N PHE A 439 2.83 11.32 -7.59
CA PHE A 439 2.45 12.00 -8.82
C PHE A 439 1.31 13.00 -8.59
N GLU A 440 0.28 12.60 -7.84
CA GLU A 440 -0.88 13.45 -7.53
C GLU A 440 -0.45 14.73 -6.80
N ALA A 441 0.43 14.63 -5.81
CA ALA A 441 0.94 15.79 -5.08
C ALA A 441 1.73 16.73 -5.99
N THR A 442 2.73 16.20 -6.69
CA THR A 442 3.63 17.02 -7.54
C THR A 442 2.92 17.64 -8.72
N MET A 443 2.13 16.86 -9.49
CA MET A 443 1.40 17.39 -10.66
C MET A 443 0.41 18.51 -10.29
N ASN A 444 -0.21 18.41 -9.12
CA ASN A 444 -1.13 19.45 -8.65
C ASN A 444 -0.43 20.63 -7.93
N GLY A 445 0.90 20.59 -7.78
CA GLY A 445 1.68 21.72 -7.29
C GLY A 445 1.93 21.74 -5.79
N ALA A 446 1.69 20.64 -5.07
CA ALA A 446 2.10 20.50 -3.68
C ALA A 446 3.57 20.09 -3.56
N LEU A 447 4.26 20.52 -2.49
CA LEU A 447 5.58 19.99 -2.15
C LEU A 447 5.43 18.55 -1.68
N LEU A 448 6.12 17.63 -2.34
CA LEU A 448 6.17 16.23 -1.93
C LEU A 448 7.27 16.02 -0.89
N ILE A 449 6.90 15.48 0.26
CA ILE A 449 7.79 14.92 1.27
C ILE A 449 7.65 13.42 1.19
N GLN A 450 8.69 12.75 0.72
CA GLN A 450 8.63 11.35 0.31
C GLN A 450 9.53 10.49 1.17
N GLU A 451 8.95 9.43 1.74
CA GLU A 451 9.74 8.35 2.31
C GLU A 451 10.62 7.71 1.23
N ALA A 452 11.92 7.55 1.52
CA ALA A 452 12.88 7.03 0.57
C ALA A 452 12.45 5.65 0.05
N ALA A 453 12.34 5.52 -1.26
CA ALA A 453 11.91 4.29 -1.92
C ALA A 453 12.64 4.12 -3.25
N PRO A 454 13.12 2.89 -3.59
CA PRO A 454 13.87 2.65 -4.83
C PRO A 454 13.12 3.02 -6.10
N ASP A 455 11.80 2.81 -6.15
CA ASP A 455 10.98 3.14 -7.30
C ASP A 455 10.91 4.64 -7.60
N VAL A 456 11.06 5.49 -6.57
CA VAL A 456 10.97 6.94 -6.75
C VAL A 456 12.08 7.47 -7.64
N ASP A 457 13.28 6.86 -7.58
CA ASP A 457 14.45 7.24 -8.39
C ASP A 457 14.24 7.02 -9.90
N TYR A 458 13.23 6.24 -10.32
CA TYR A 458 12.83 6.09 -11.72
C TYR A 458 11.95 7.25 -12.22
N TYR A 459 11.40 8.05 -11.33
CA TYR A 459 10.42 9.09 -11.68
C TYR A 459 10.85 10.48 -11.25
N PHE A 460 11.54 10.61 -10.12
CA PHE A 460 11.87 11.89 -9.52
C PHE A 460 13.31 11.91 -8.99
N ILE A 461 13.84 13.10 -8.78
CA ILE A 461 15.17 13.33 -8.21
C ILE A 461 15.00 14.00 -6.85
N ALA A 462 15.53 13.36 -5.80
CA ALA A 462 15.54 13.92 -4.45
C ALA A 462 16.31 15.25 -4.39
N GLY A 463 15.81 16.22 -3.63
CA GLY A 463 16.37 17.56 -3.51
C GLY A 463 16.05 18.48 -4.70
N GLU A 464 15.66 17.93 -5.85
CA GLU A 464 15.23 18.71 -7.00
C GLU A 464 13.69 18.75 -7.12
N HIS A 465 13.05 17.59 -7.05
CA HIS A 465 11.61 17.45 -7.29
C HIS A 465 10.80 17.18 -6.02
N TYR A 466 11.46 16.70 -4.96
CA TYR A 466 10.85 16.37 -3.67
C TYR A 466 11.90 16.41 -2.56
N ILE A 467 11.45 16.41 -1.30
CA ILE A 467 12.31 16.28 -0.12
C ILE A 467 12.21 14.86 0.43
N GLU A 468 13.35 14.18 0.52
CA GLU A 468 13.45 12.79 0.98
C GLU A 468 13.64 12.71 2.49
N PHE A 469 13.02 11.70 3.11
CA PHE A 469 13.32 11.28 4.49
C PHE A 469 13.33 9.74 4.59
N LYS A 470 14.03 9.19 5.59
CA LYS A 470 14.11 7.74 5.85
C LYS A 470 13.70 7.39 7.26
N THR A 471 14.03 8.23 8.22
CA THR A 471 13.81 8.02 9.65
C THR A 471 12.89 9.09 10.21
N PHE A 472 12.39 8.85 11.41
CA PHE A 472 11.60 9.87 12.10
C PHE A 472 12.42 11.13 12.43
N ALA A 473 13.72 10.96 12.71
CA ALA A 473 14.63 12.10 12.89
C ALA A 473 14.75 12.95 11.61
N ASP A 474 14.85 12.30 10.43
CA ASP A 474 14.85 13.03 9.14
C ASP A 474 13.53 13.78 8.93
N LEU A 475 12.38 13.15 9.23
CA LEU A 475 11.07 13.81 9.08
C LEU A 475 10.96 15.06 9.97
N ARG A 476 11.50 15.02 11.19
CA ARG A 476 11.59 16.19 12.05
C ARG A 476 12.45 17.29 11.42
N ALA A 477 13.65 16.92 10.93
CA ALA A 477 14.54 17.86 10.24
C ALA A 477 13.88 18.50 9.00
N VAL A 478 13.10 17.72 8.23
CA VAL A 478 12.35 18.24 7.07
C VAL A 478 11.28 19.23 7.51
N ALA A 479 10.56 18.97 8.60
CA ALA A 479 9.57 19.93 9.13
C ALA A 479 10.22 21.24 9.54
N ASP A 480 11.34 21.19 10.26
CA ASP A 480 12.13 22.36 10.67
C ASP A 480 12.68 23.12 9.46
N PHE A 481 13.17 22.39 8.45
CA PHE A 481 13.65 22.97 7.20
C PHE A 481 12.56 23.74 6.46
N ILE A 482 11.37 23.16 6.28
CA ILE A 482 10.24 23.85 5.60
C ILE A 482 9.84 25.10 6.36
N ALA A 483 9.86 25.08 7.69
CA ALA A 483 9.54 26.24 8.50
C ALA A 483 10.59 27.37 8.40
N GLY A 484 11.89 27.00 8.38
CA GLY A 484 13.02 27.93 8.40
C GLY A 484 13.52 28.37 7.02
N ASN A 485 13.35 27.56 5.96
CA ASN A 485 13.94 27.76 4.63
C ASN A 485 12.87 27.74 3.53
N ARG A 486 11.83 28.53 3.71
CA ARG A 486 10.64 28.53 2.82
C ARG A 486 10.96 28.76 1.35
N GLU A 487 11.87 29.66 1.03
CA GLU A 487 12.21 29.98 -0.37
C GLU A 487 12.82 28.77 -1.09
N GLU A 488 13.71 28.05 -0.43
CA GLU A 488 14.34 26.84 -0.98
C GLU A 488 13.34 25.70 -1.10
N ALA A 489 12.49 25.47 -0.10
CA ALA A 489 11.41 24.49 -0.16
C ALA A 489 10.41 24.81 -1.29
N GLU A 490 10.05 26.08 -1.48
CA GLU A 490 9.24 26.57 -2.60
C GLU A 490 9.92 26.34 -3.97
N ALA A 491 11.24 26.47 -4.03
CA ALA A 491 11.99 26.21 -5.26
C ALA A 491 11.93 24.70 -5.62
N VAL A 492 12.08 23.79 -4.64
CA VAL A 492 11.89 22.35 -4.83
C VAL A 492 10.46 22.06 -5.32
N ARG A 493 9.45 22.62 -4.65
CA ARG A 493 8.04 22.45 -5.02
C ARG A 493 7.78 22.84 -6.47
N ARG A 494 8.24 24.04 -6.89
CA ARG A 494 8.05 24.52 -8.26
C ARG A 494 8.73 23.65 -9.30
N ARG A 495 9.98 23.21 -9.04
CA ARG A 495 10.70 22.32 -9.96
C ARG A 495 10.00 20.96 -10.07
N GLY A 496 9.58 20.36 -8.94
CA GLY A 496 8.83 19.11 -8.93
C GLY A 496 7.52 19.20 -9.70
N ALA A 497 6.75 20.28 -9.51
CA ALA A 497 5.49 20.49 -10.21
C ALA A 497 5.70 20.68 -11.73
N ALA A 498 6.68 21.48 -12.14
CA ALA A 498 7.00 21.69 -13.56
C ALA A 498 7.41 20.36 -14.22
N PHE A 499 8.32 19.62 -13.59
CA PHE A 499 8.81 18.36 -14.08
C PHE A 499 7.69 17.30 -14.19
N ALA A 500 6.86 17.15 -13.14
CA ALA A 500 5.79 16.16 -13.14
C ALA A 500 4.71 16.46 -14.19
N ARG A 501 4.35 17.72 -14.39
CA ARG A 501 3.40 18.14 -15.42
C ARG A 501 3.94 17.93 -16.83
N ASP A 502 5.21 18.22 -17.04
CA ASP A 502 5.84 18.01 -18.34
C ASP A 502 5.95 16.52 -18.70
N ARG A 503 6.25 15.67 -17.71
CA ARG A 503 6.52 14.24 -17.95
C ARG A 503 5.37 13.30 -17.66
N TYR A 504 4.53 13.59 -16.68
CA TYR A 504 3.55 12.63 -16.14
C TYR A 504 2.12 13.14 -16.15
N SER A 505 1.85 14.27 -16.81
CA SER A 505 0.45 14.64 -17.06
C SER A 505 -0.26 13.49 -17.82
N GLY A 506 -1.56 13.36 -17.58
CA GLY A 506 -2.32 12.23 -18.12
C GLY A 506 -2.18 12.10 -19.63
N GLU A 507 -2.24 13.22 -20.36
CA GLU A 507 -2.09 13.24 -21.81
C GLU A 507 -0.68 12.82 -22.26
N LYS A 508 0.35 13.15 -21.48
CA LYS A 508 1.73 12.67 -21.78
C LYS A 508 1.83 11.17 -21.61
N VAL A 509 1.28 10.64 -20.51
CA VAL A 509 1.29 9.18 -20.25
C VAL A 509 0.54 8.41 -21.33
N VAL A 510 -0.63 8.90 -21.76
CA VAL A 510 -1.36 8.30 -22.89
C VAL A 510 -0.55 8.39 -24.18
N GLY A 511 0.15 9.51 -24.40
CA GLY A 511 1.07 9.67 -25.53
C GLY A 511 2.22 8.66 -25.52
N TYR A 512 2.81 8.38 -24.34
CA TYR A 512 3.84 7.34 -24.19
C TYR A 512 3.28 5.93 -24.49
N LEU A 513 2.04 5.66 -24.06
CA LEU A 513 1.38 4.40 -24.38
C LEU A 513 1.14 4.26 -25.88
N ASP A 514 0.67 5.32 -26.55
CA ASP A 514 0.46 5.33 -28.01
C ASP A 514 1.77 5.07 -28.78
N GLU A 515 2.85 5.74 -28.37
CA GLU A 515 4.19 5.54 -28.93
C GLU A 515 4.72 4.12 -28.68
N PHE A 516 4.51 3.60 -27.45
CA PHE A 516 4.92 2.24 -27.08
C PHE A 516 4.21 1.20 -27.94
N LEU A 517 2.89 1.34 -28.12
CA LEU A 517 2.08 0.48 -28.99
C LEU A 517 2.52 0.56 -30.45
N TYR A 518 2.78 1.77 -30.95
CA TYR A 518 3.28 1.96 -32.30
C TYR A 518 4.60 1.21 -32.55
N ARG A 519 5.56 1.30 -31.61
CA ARG A 519 6.84 0.56 -31.70
C ARG A 519 6.66 -0.96 -31.66
N MET A 520 5.60 -1.44 -31.03
CA MET A 520 5.22 -2.86 -31.03
C MET A 520 4.51 -3.29 -32.33
N GLY A 521 4.21 -2.39 -33.26
CA GLY A 521 3.42 -2.66 -34.46
C GLY A 521 1.91 -2.86 -34.16
N ARG A 522 1.42 -2.24 -33.12
CA ARG A 522 0.02 -2.34 -32.66
C ARG A 522 -0.75 -1.05 -32.91
#